data_54b2051e8d89debb589f2151274e7481
#
_entry.id   54b2051e8d89debb589f2151274e7481
#
_cell.length_a   1.000
_cell.length_b   1.000
_cell.length_c   1.000
_cell.angle_alpha   90.00
_cell.angle_beta   90.00
_cell.angle_gamma   90.00
#
_symmetry.space_group_name_H-M   'P 1'
#
loop_
_entity.id
_entity.type
_entity.pdbx_description
1 polymer ?
#
loop_
_entity_poly.entity_id
_entity_poly.type
_entity_poly.pdbx_seq_one_letter_code
_entity_poly.pdbx_strand_id
1 'polypeptide(L)'
;MTTNPAFELVVRRHGTSVLRMCTALLGPGPDAQDAWSETFLAALRAYPALAAGANIEAWLITIARHKAIDILRANHPVPMDELPESAVLPERTGQLEMLDSLASLSELQRKVIGYHYLLGFPYADIPAFLGGNPASLRRAAADGIKAMRSQHHEAEEES
;
A
#
# COMPACT_ATOMS: atom_id res chain seq x y z
N MET A 1 -29.47 10.30 -10.88
CA MET A 1 -28.58 9.17 -11.14
C MET A 1 -27.13 9.60 -10.93
N THR A 2 -26.46 9.01 -9.96
CA THR A 2 -25.04 9.23 -9.77
C THR A 2 -24.28 8.30 -10.71
N THR A 3 -23.73 8.86 -11.77
CA THR A 3 -22.87 8.13 -12.69
C THR A 3 -21.45 8.20 -12.19
N ASN A 4 -20.72 7.08 -12.21
CA ASN A 4 -19.30 7.10 -11.89
C ASN A 4 -18.57 8.03 -12.88
N PRO A 5 -17.51 8.73 -12.43
CA PRO A 5 -16.73 9.59 -13.31
C PRO A 5 -16.09 8.79 -14.45
N ALA A 6 -15.71 9.47 -15.53
CA ALA A 6 -14.98 8.85 -16.61
C ALA A 6 -13.67 8.25 -16.07
N PHE A 7 -13.28 7.10 -16.58
CA PHE A 7 -12.09 6.41 -16.08
C PHE A 7 -10.81 7.24 -16.20
N GLU A 8 -10.69 8.08 -17.20
CA GLU A 8 -9.57 9.01 -17.34
C GLU A 8 -9.41 9.93 -16.13
N LEU A 9 -10.54 10.39 -15.56
CA LEU A 9 -10.54 11.21 -14.36
C LEU A 9 -10.07 10.39 -13.14
N VAL A 10 -10.44 9.13 -13.08
CA VAL A 10 -9.98 8.23 -12.02
C VAL A 10 -8.46 8.12 -12.05
N VAL A 11 -7.87 7.91 -13.22
CA VAL A 11 -6.41 7.83 -13.37
C VAL A 11 -5.76 9.16 -12.98
N ARG A 12 -6.31 10.29 -13.39
CA ARG A 12 -5.75 11.60 -13.05
C ARG A 12 -5.81 11.91 -11.56
N ARG A 13 -6.92 11.54 -10.91
CA ARG A 13 -7.11 11.81 -9.47
C ARG A 13 -6.30 10.90 -8.58
N HIS A 14 -6.19 9.64 -8.95
CA HIS A 14 -5.64 8.60 -8.07
C HIS A 14 -4.31 8.02 -8.53
N GLY A 15 -3.87 8.35 -9.75
CA GLY A 15 -2.66 7.77 -10.33
C GLY A 15 -1.41 8.01 -9.49
N THR A 16 -1.21 9.22 -9.00
CA THR A 16 -0.04 9.57 -8.18
C THR A 16 -0.07 8.84 -6.85
N SER A 17 -1.24 8.75 -6.21
CA SER A 17 -1.38 8.08 -4.91
C SER A 17 -1.09 6.58 -5.02
N VAL A 18 -1.60 5.94 -6.07
CA VAL A 18 -1.35 4.52 -6.32
C VAL A 18 0.14 4.30 -6.60
N LEU A 19 0.78 5.19 -7.37
CA LEU A 19 2.20 5.08 -7.66
C LEU A 19 3.05 5.24 -6.38
N ARG A 20 2.69 6.16 -5.52
CA ARG A 20 3.37 6.34 -4.22
C ARG A 20 3.29 5.07 -3.38
N MET A 21 2.13 4.44 -3.33
CA MET A 21 1.94 3.20 -2.61
C MET A 21 2.81 2.08 -3.20
N CYS A 22 2.78 1.91 -4.51
CA CYS A 22 3.59 0.89 -5.18
C CYS A 22 5.09 1.13 -4.94
N THR A 23 5.54 2.38 -5.01
CA THR A 23 6.93 2.75 -4.77
C THR A 23 7.34 2.50 -3.31
N ALA A 24 6.46 2.82 -2.36
CA ALA A 24 6.72 2.58 -0.94
C ALA A 24 6.89 1.08 -0.65
N LEU A 25 6.11 0.24 -1.31
CA LEU A 25 6.13 -1.21 -1.08
C LEU A 25 7.21 -1.95 -1.88
N LEU A 26 7.45 -1.53 -3.12
CA LEU A 26 8.30 -2.26 -4.07
C LEU A 26 9.62 -1.54 -4.39
N GLY A 27 9.80 -0.35 -3.88
CA GLY A 27 10.95 0.48 -4.19
C GLY A 27 10.78 1.30 -5.46
N PRO A 28 11.66 2.29 -5.70
CA PRO A 28 11.65 3.07 -6.93
C PRO A 28 12.24 2.24 -8.07
N GLY A 29 11.42 1.86 -9.03
CA GLY A 29 11.90 1.09 -10.16
C GLY A 29 10.81 0.38 -10.95
N PRO A 30 11.19 -0.59 -11.80
CA PRO A 30 10.26 -1.26 -12.70
C PRO A 30 9.11 -1.97 -12.00
N ASP A 31 9.35 -2.59 -10.84
CA ASP A 31 8.31 -3.33 -10.12
C ASP A 31 7.16 -2.42 -9.69
N ALA A 32 7.47 -1.23 -9.19
CA ALA A 32 6.44 -0.26 -8.80
C ALA A 32 5.63 0.20 -10.02
N GLN A 33 6.29 0.44 -11.14
CA GLN A 33 5.65 0.84 -12.38
C GLN A 33 4.76 -0.28 -12.93
N ASP A 34 5.24 -1.51 -12.87
CA ASP A 34 4.47 -2.68 -13.29
C ASP A 34 3.21 -2.86 -12.42
N ALA A 35 3.36 -2.73 -11.11
CA ALA A 35 2.22 -2.80 -10.19
C ALA A 35 1.19 -1.71 -10.47
N TRP A 36 1.66 -0.50 -10.75
CA TRP A 36 0.80 0.62 -11.12
C TRP A 36 0.03 0.33 -12.41
N SER A 37 0.73 -0.09 -13.44
CA SER A 37 0.13 -0.41 -14.76
C SER A 37 -0.87 -1.55 -14.64
N GLU A 38 -0.52 -2.62 -13.95
CA GLU A 38 -1.42 -3.76 -13.73
C GLU A 38 -2.66 -3.37 -12.93
N THR A 39 -2.48 -2.49 -11.95
CA THR A 39 -3.60 -1.97 -11.14
C THR A 39 -4.61 -1.26 -12.02
N PHE A 40 -4.15 -0.32 -12.85
CA PHE A 40 -5.07 0.46 -13.70
C PHE A 40 -5.64 -0.35 -14.86
N LEU A 41 -4.93 -1.34 -15.37
CA LEU A 41 -5.48 -2.28 -16.36
C LEU A 41 -6.60 -3.13 -15.75
N ALA A 42 -6.38 -3.67 -14.56
CA ALA A 42 -7.43 -4.43 -13.86
C ALA A 42 -8.61 -3.54 -13.50
N ALA A 43 -8.33 -2.33 -13.04
CA ALA A 43 -9.37 -1.36 -12.72
C ALA A 43 -10.21 -0.99 -13.94
N LEU A 44 -9.57 -0.75 -15.08
CA LEU A 44 -10.28 -0.44 -16.33
C LEU A 44 -11.27 -1.54 -16.71
N ARG A 45 -10.87 -2.80 -16.57
CA ARG A 45 -11.73 -3.95 -16.88
C ARG A 45 -12.89 -4.10 -15.92
N ALA A 46 -12.67 -3.81 -14.65
CA ALA A 46 -13.69 -3.97 -13.60
C ALA A 46 -14.57 -2.74 -13.41
N TYR A 47 -14.15 -1.58 -13.93
CA TYR A 47 -14.82 -0.30 -13.69
C TYR A 47 -16.30 -0.28 -14.11
N PRO A 48 -16.71 -0.85 -15.26
CA PRO A 48 -18.13 -0.85 -15.64
C PRO A 48 -19.05 -1.56 -14.64
N ALA A 49 -18.52 -2.52 -13.88
CA ALA A 49 -19.29 -3.26 -12.87
C ALA A 49 -19.24 -2.61 -11.48
N LEU A 50 -18.46 -1.55 -11.30
CA LEU A 50 -18.32 -0.88 -10.01
C LEU A 50 -19.61 -0.16 -9.65
N ALA A 51 -20.09 -0.39 -8.42
CA ALA A 51 -21.32 0.23 -7.92
C ALA A 51 -21.21 1.76 -7.92
N ALA A 52 -22.30 2.43 -8.30
CA ALA A 52 -22.38 3.88 -8.20
C ALA A 52 -22.20 4.32 -6.74
N GLY A 53 -21.37 5.33 -6.52
CA GLY A 53 -21.08 5.82 -5.17
C GLY A 53 -20.03 5.03 -4.40
N ALA A 54 -19.40 4.02 -5.02
CA ALA A 54 -18.32 3.27 -4.39
C ALA A 54 -17.12 4.19 -4.10
N ASN A 55 -16.38 3.86 -3.03
CA ASN A 55 -15.12 4.55 -2.72
C ASN A 55 -14.05 4.07 -3.70
N ILE A 56 -13.82 4.87 -4.73
CA ILE A 56 -12.90 4.52 -5.83
C ILE A 56 -11.46 4.40 -5.32
N GLU A 57 -11.03 5.28 -4.43
CA GLU A 57 -9.68 5.23 -3.86
C GLU A 57 -9.44 3.91 -3.12
N ALA A 58 -10.34 3.54 -2.22
CA ALA A 58 -10.22 2.29 -1.48
C ALA A 58 -10.24 1.06 -2.41
N TRP A 59 -11.05 1.10 -3.44
CA TRP A 59 -11.13 0.05 -4.46
C TRP A 59 -9.81 -0.09 -5.22
N LEU A 60 -9.22 1.03 -5.67
CA LEU A 60 -7.92 1.02 -6.36
C LEU A 60 -6.80 0.53 -5.45
N ILE A 61 -6.80 0.94 -4.20
CA ILE A 61 -5.80 0.50 -3.22
C ILE A 61 -5.87 -1.01 -3.01
N THR A 62 -7.08 -1.57 -2.97
CA THR A 62 -7.27 -3.01 -2.86
C THR A 62 -6.67 -3.75 -4.06
N ILE A 63 -6.89 -3.24 -5.27
CA ILE A 63 -6.31 -3.82 -6.49
C ILE A 63 -4.78 -3.71 -6.46
N ALA A 64 -4.26 -2.51 -6.14
CA ALA A 64 -2.82 -2.26 -6.09
C ALA A 64 -2.12 -3.16 -5.08
N ARG A 65 -2.76 -3.39 -3.95
CA ARG A 65 -2.27 -4.28 -2.91
C ARG A 65 -2.10 -5.71 -3.42
N HIS A 66 -3.10 -6.24 -4.12
CA HIS A 66 -3.02 -7.57 -4.72
C HIS A 66 -1.89 -7.65 -5.75
N LYS A 67 -1.73 -6.63 -6.58
CA LYS A 67 -0.65 -6.60 -7.58
C LYS A 67 0.73 -6.54 -6.93
N ALA A 68 0.88 -5.76 -5.86
CA ALA A 68 2.13 -5.69 -5.11
C ALA A 68 2.47 -7.04 -4.47
N ILE A 69 1.49 -7.71 -3.88
CA ILE A 69 1.68 -9.05 -3.30
C ILE A 69 2.12 -10.05 -4.37
N ASP A 70 1.48 -10.03 -5.53
CA ASP A 70 1.84 -10.92 -6.65
C ASP A 70 3.30 -10.73 -7.08
N ILE A 71 3.75 -9.49 -7.17
CA ILE A 71 5.14 -9.18 -7.54
C ILE A 71 6.11 -9.64 -6.44
N LEU A 72 5.79 -9.37 -5.18
CA LEU A 72 6.63 -9.82 -4.06
C LEU A 72 6.77 -11.34 -4.04
N ARG A 73 5.69 -12.06 -4.29
CA ARG A 73 5.71 -13.52 -4.35
C ARG A 73 6.51 -14.04 -5.52
N ALA A 74 6.43 -13.39 -6.68
CA ALA A 74 7.20 -13.78 -7.86
C ALA A 74 8.69 -13.59 -7.63
N ASN A 75 9.09 -12.51 -6.93
CA ASN A 75 10.48 -12.20 -6.63
C ASN A 75 11.04 -13.02 -5.46
N HIS A 76 10.17 -13.48 -4.57
CA HIS A 76 10.54 -14.23 -3.37
C HIS A 76 9.63 -15.45 -3.26
N PRO A 77 9.99 -16.56 -3.95
CA PRO A 77 9.15 -17.77 -3.92
C PRO A 77 9.13 -18.37 -2.51
N VAL A 78 8.10 -18.02 -1.76
CA VAL A 78 7.82 -18.54 -0.44
C VAL A 78 6.56 -19.38 -0.55
N PRO A 79 6.53 -20.62 0.02
CA PRO A 79 5.30 -21.39 0.05
C PRO A 79 4.30 -20.68 0.99
N MET A 80 3.43 -19.90 0.41
CA MET A 80 2.33 -19.26 1.12
C MET A 80 1.03 -19.78 0.51
N ASP A 81 0.32 -20.55 1.30
CA ASP A 81 -0.87 -21.25 0.81
C ASP A 81 -2.08 -20.34 0.60
N GLU A 82 -2.09 -19.14 1.18
CA GLU A 82 -3.20 -18.20 1.04
C GLU A 82 -2.72 -16.75 1.07
N LEU A 83 -3.43 -15.90 0.31
CA LEU A 83 -3.35 -14.45 0.50
C LEU A 83 -3.73 -14.16 1.95
N PRO A 84 -2.91 -13.41 2.69
CA PRO A 84 -3.35 -12.99 4.01
C PRO A 84 -4.69 -12.27 3.84
N GLU A 85 -5.71 -12.78 4.50
CA GLU A 85 -6.98 -12.07 4.58
C GLU A 85 -6.65 -10.69 5.11
N SER A 86 -7.00 -9.72 4.32
CA SER A 86 -6.59 -8.36 4.57
C SER A 86 -6.84 -7.96 6.00
N ALA A 87 -5.78 -7.56 6.67
CA ALA A 87 -5.98 -6.52 7.64
C ALA A 87 -6.88 -5.50 6.97
N VAL A 88 -8.09 -5.38 7.46
CA VAL A 88 -9.05 -4.43 6.93
C VAL A 88 -8.35 -3.09 6.88
N LEU A 89 -8.02 -2.65 5.66
CA LEU A 89 -7.59 -1.28 5.48
C LEU A 89 -8.76 -0.45 5.98
N PRO A 90 -8.62 0.28 7.08
CA PRO A 90 -9.71 1.12 7.52
C PRO A 90 -10.09 2.01 6.36
N GLU A 91 -11.37 2.08 6.06
CA GLU A 91 -11.94 3.01 5.07
C GLU A 91 -11.69 4.44 5.53
N ARG A 92 -10.43 4.83 5.67
CA ARG A 92 -10.09 6.14 6.19
C ARG A 92 -9.34 6.96 5.18
N THR A 93 -9.74 8.17 5.10
CA THR A 93 -9.09 9.31 4.44
C THR A 93 -7.63 9.55 4.89
N GLY A 94 -7.07 8.70 5.72
CA GLY A 94 -5.70 8.83 6.23
C GLY A 94 -4.64 8.02 5.47
N GLN A 95 -5.02 7.28 4.43
CA GLN A 95 -4.04 6.44 3.71
C GLN A 95 -3.02 7.27 2.94
N LEU A 96 -3.43 8.39 2.36
CA LEU A 96 -2.53 9.30 1.66
C LEU A 96 -1.56 9.98 2.62
N GLU A 97 -2.04 10.41 3.78
CA GLU A 97 -1.21 10.99 4.83
C GLU A 97 -0.21 9.98 5.37
N MET A 98 -0.65 8.73 5.52
CA MET A 98 0.21 7.63 5.91
C MET A 98 1.32 7.39 4.89
N LEU A 99 1.02 7.43 3.59
CA LEU A 99 2.01 7.25 2.54
C LEU A 99 3.06 8.36 2.56
N ASP A 100 2.66 9.60 2.78
CA ASP A 100 3.58 10.73 2.90
C ASP A 100 4.50 10.56 4.12
N SER A 101 3.95 10.11 5.23
CA SER A 101 4.73 9.83 6.44
C SER A 101 5.72 8.67 6.24
N LEU A 102 5.33 7.64 5.50
CA LEU A 102 6.21 6.51 5.19
C LEU A 102 7.43 6.93 4.38
N ALA A 103 7.29 7.91 3.50
CA ALA A 103 8.37 8.36 2.63
C ALA A 103 9.59 8.88 3.41
N SER A 104 9.39 9.37 4.63
CA SER A 104 10.46 9.92 5.47
C SER A 104 11.16 8.89 6.34
N LEU A 105 10.67 7.66 6.38
CA LEU A 105 11.24 6.58 7.17
C LEU A 105 12.42 5.90 6.46
N SER A 106 13.22 5.15 7.21
CA SER A 106 14.23 4.29 6.61
C SER A 106 13.55 3.26 5.70
N GLU A 107 14.30 2.72 4.76
CA GLU A 107 13.78 1.69 3.85
C GLU A 107 13.22 0.49 4.61
N LEU A 108 13.92 0.01 5.62
CA LEU A 108 13.47 -1.11 6.42
C LEU A 108 12.17 -0.81 7.17
N GLN A 109 12.10 0.33 7.85
CA GLN A 109 10.90 0.75 8.57
C GLN A 109 9.71 0.88 7.64
N ARG A 110 9.89 1.52 6.49
CA ARG A 110 8.85 1.72 5.49
C ARG A 110 8.33 0.39 4.97
N LYS A 111 9.22 -0.53 4.62
CA LYS A 111 8.82 -1.84 4.07
C LYS A 111 8.12 -2.70 5.10
N VAL A 112 8.63 -2.77 6.33
CA VAL A 112 8.01 -3.56 7.39
C VAL A 112 6.60 -3.04 7.68
N ILE A 113 6.46 -1.74 7.84
CA ILE A 113 5.14 -1.11 8.09
C ILE A 113 4.21 -1.36 6.90
N GLY A 114 4.69 -1.16 5.68
CA GLY A 114 3.92 -1.40 4.48
C GLY A 114 3.47 -2.87 4.36
N TYR A 115 4.36 -3.80 4.56
CA TYR A 115 4.04 -5.22 4.43
C TYR A 115 3.07 -5.69 5.51
N HIS A 116 3.23 -5.23 6.73
CA HIS A 116 2.35 -5.62 7.83
C HIS A 116 1.00 -4.90 7.78
N TYR A 117 1.01 -3.57 7.73
CA TYR A 117 -0.22 -2.78 7.85
C TYR A 117 -0.97 -2.60 6.53
N LEU A 118 -0.26 -2.45 5.42
CA LEU A 118 -0.91 -2.26 4.12
C LEU A 118 -1.18 -3.58 3.40
N LEU A 119 -0.23 -4.52 3.45
CA LEU A 119 -0.38 -5.79 2.76
C LEU A 119 -0.94 -6.91 3.63
N GLY A 120 -0.93 -6.73 4.95
CA GLY A 120 -1.52 -7.69 5.88
C GLY A 120 -0.66 -8.89 6.23
N PHE A 121 0.64 -8.87 5.93
CA PHE A 121 1.53 -9.98 6.27
C PHE A 121 1.79 -10.03 7.78
N PRO A 122 1.67 -11.21 8.41
CA PRO A 122 2.14 -11.39 9.78
C PRO A 122 3.65 -11.14 9.86
N TYR A 123 4.12 -10.67 11.01
CA TYR A 123 5.56 -10.47 11.22
C TYR A 123 6.37 -11.76 11.01
N ALA A 124 5.76 -12.92 11.25
CA ALA A 124 6.40 -14.22 11.03
C ALA A 124 6.76 -14.47 9.56
N ASP A 125 6.01 -13.88 8.63
CA ASP A 125 6.19 -14.08 7.19
C ASP A 125 7.13 -13.06 6.54
N ILE A 126 7.30 -11.89 7.16
CA ILE A 126 8.08 -10.79 6.59
C ILE A 126 9.57 -11.11 6.42
N PRO A 127 10.23 -11.88 7.33
CA PRO A 127 11.64 -12.25 7.13
C PRO A 127 11.93 -12.95 5.80
N ALA A 128 10.97 -13.63 5.22
CA ALA A 128 11.13 -14.26 3.90
C ALA A 128 11.41 -13.23 2.80
N PHE A 129 10.92 -12.00 2.96
CA PHE A 129 11.11 -10.93 1.99
C PHE A 129 12.28 -10.00 2.36
N LEU A 130 12.44 -9.70 3.63
CA LEU A 130 13.36 -8.66 4.09
C LEU A 130 14.56 -9.18 4.90
N GLY A 131 14.58 -10.47 5.22
CA GLY A 131 15.58 -11.00 6.14
C GLY A 131 15.25 -10.62 7.59
N GLY A 132 16.19 -10.84 8.50
CA GLY A 132 15.99 -10.57 9.92
C GLY A 132 15.13 -11.63 10.60
N ASN A 133 14.50 -11.25 11.71
CA ASN A 133 13.59 -12.11 12.44
C ASN A 133 12.35 -11.32 12.88
N PRO A 134 11.26 -12.00 13.28
CA PRO A 134 10.03 -11.31 13.65
C PRO A 134 10.18 -10.25 14.72
N ALA A 135 11.03 -10.50 15.72
CA ALA A 135 11.24 -9.56 16.83
C ALA A 135 11.93 -8.28 16.37
N SER A 136 12.97 -8.38 15.53
CA SER A 136 13.68 -7.21 15.01
C SER A 136 12.79 -6.40 14.06
N LEU A 137 11.97 -7.07 13.26
CA LEU A 137 11.06 -6.40 12.33
C LEU A 137 9.93 -5.71 13.08
N ARG A 138 9.40 -6.33 14.12
CA ARG A 138 8.40 -5.71 15.00
C ARG A 138 8.94 -4.44 15.65
N ARG A 139 10.20 -4.48 16.08
CA ARG A 139 10.88 -3.30 16.64
C ARG A 139 11.04 -2.20 15.60
N ALA A 140 11.47 -2.54 14.39
CA ALA A 140 11.61 -1.57 13.31
C ALA A 140 10.26 -0.89 12.99
N ALA A 141 9.18 -1.67 12.95
CA ALA A 141 7.84 -1.13 12.76
C ALA A 141 7.43 -0.20 13.89
N ALA A 142 7.68 -0.58 15.14
CA ALA A 142 7.35 0.25 16.29
C ALA A 142 8.11 1.57 16.28
N ASP A 143 9.40 1.54 15.96
CA ASP A 143 10.23 2.74 15.85
C ASP A 143 9.74 3.64 14.72
N GLY A 144 9.36 3.06 13.58
CA GLY A 144 8.80 3.79 12.46
C GLY A 144 7.48 4.46 12.80
N ILE A 145 6.58 3.76 13.47
CA ILE A 145 5.29 4.31 13.90
C ILE A 145 5.51 5.47 14.88
N LYS A 146 6.45 5.33 15.80
CA LYS A 146 6.80 6.40 16.73
C LYS A 146 7.32 7.64 15.99
N ALA A 147 8.17 7.46 14.99
CA ALA A 147 8.67 8.55 14.17
C ALA A 147 7.53 9.24 13.39
N MET A 148 6.59 8.47 12.85
CA MET A 148 5.43 9.01 12.15
C MET A 148 4.55 9.85 13.08
N ARG A 149 4.33 9.40 14.30
CA ARG A 149 3.56 10.16 15.30
C ARG A 149 4.23 11.48 15.66
N SER A 150 5.56 11.48 15.82
CA SER A 150 6.32 12.69 16.11
C SER A 150 6.19 13.72 15.00
N GLN A 151 6.27 13.29 13.73
CA GLN A 151 6.09 14.18 12.59
C GLN A 151 4.69 14.77 12.53
N HIS A 152 3.68 13.97 12.86
CA HIS A 152 2.29 14.43 12.86
C HIS A 152 2.06 15.51 13.93
N HIS A 153 2.64 15.33 15.12
CA HIS A 153 2.57 16.33 16.18
C HIS A 153 3.26 17.64 15.80
N GLU A 154 4.43 17.56 15.18
CA GLU A 154 5.15 18.76 14.72
C GLU A 154 4.34 19.53 13.67
N ALA A 155 3.68 18.84 12.77
CA ALA A 155 2.83 19.45 11.75
C ALA A 155 1.60 20.13 12.36
N GLU A 156 1.02 19.58 13.43
CA GLU A 156 -0.11 20.17 14.14
C GLU A 156 0.30 21.42 14.93
N GLU A 157 1.51 21.44 15.48
CA GLU A 157 2.02 22.59 16.23
C GLU A 157 2.40 23.77 15.32
N GLU A 158 2.75 23.52 14.05
CA GLU A 158 3.12 24.55 13.08
C GLU A 158 1.91 25.18 12.37
N SER A 159 0.71 24.65 12.54
CA SER A 159 -0.48 25.19 11.86
C SER A 159 -1.31 26.10 12.76
#